data_5cb044e98c0421bf0eb4ce24deb63b1e
#
_entry.id   5cb044e98c0421bf0eb4ce24deb63b1e
#
_cell.length_a   1.000
_cell.length_b   1.000
_cell.length_c   1.000
_cell.angle_alpha   90.00
_cell.angle_beta   90.00
_cell.angle_gamma   90.00
#
_symmetry.space_group_name_H-M   'P 1'
#
loop_
_entity.id
_entity.type
_entity.pdbx_description
1 polymer ?
#
loop_
_entity_poly.entity_id
_entity_poly.type
_entity_poly.pdbx_seq_one_letter_code
_entity_poly.pdbx_strand_id
1 'polypeptide(L)'
;KHKLFEQAEQAVINFDDSSAAAMIEGTKSVVTTYSIRQDGADFTAKNVRDLPDCVEYELVGSGMIGRVHLGIPGHFSVYNSMGALLCAMKAGVPFQQALGALRAAKGVKGRIEVVPTNTDYTVIIDYAHSPDGLENILSSLREIAHGRILCVFGCGGDRDRTKRPKMGS
;
A
#
# COMPACT_ATOMS: atom_id res chain seq x y z
N LYS A 1 -2.82 18.68 -1.06
CA LYS A 1 -1.71 17.82 -0.58
C LYS A 1 -0.34 18.39 -0.98
N HIS A 2 -0.19 18.98 -2.18
CA HIS A 2 1.06 19.61 -2.65
C HIS A 2 1.71 20.54 -1.62
N LYS A 3 0.96 21.41 -0.92
CA LYS A 3 1.47 22.30 0.14
C LYS A 3 2.27 21.60 1.25
N LEU A 4 2.06 20.30 1.47
CA LEU A 4 2.86 19.55 2.46
C LEU A 4 4.29 19.36 1.97
N PHE A 5 4.48 19.16 0.67
CA PHE A 5 5.80 19.01 0.06
C PHE A 5 6.58 20.34 0.04
N GLU A 6 5.88 21.48 -0.03
CA GLU A 6 6.52 22.81 0.07
C GLU A 6 7.07 23.08 1.46
N GLN A 7 6.52 22.44 2.50
CA GLN A 7 6.87 22.67 3.91
C GLN A 7 7.83 21.62 4.48
N ALA A 8 7.94 20.46 3.81
CA ALA A 8 8.75 19.35 4.27
C ALA A 8 10.22 19.49 3.81
N GLU A 9 11.15 19.08 4.65
CA GLU A 9 12.57 18.98 4.28
C GLU A 9 12.85 17.72 3.46
N GLN A 10 12.12 16.63 3.75
CA GLN A 10 12.24 15.34 3.10
C GLN A 10 10.87 14.93 2.53
N ALA A 11 10.87 14.36 1.35
CA ALA A 11 9.68 13.85 0.69
C ALA A 11 9.91 12.43 0.17
N VAL A 12 8.93 11.56 0.36
CA VAL A 12 8.91 10.21 -0.20
C VAL A 12 7.68 10.11 -1.08
N ILE A 13 7.85 9.74 -2.36
CA ILE A 13 6.76 9.73 -3.33
C ILE A 13 6.71 8.43 -4.12
N ASN A 14 5.49 7.91 -4.30
CA ASN A 14 5.23 6.80 -5.22
C ASN A 14 5.34 7.32 -6.67
N PHE A 15 6.37 6.87 -7.38
CA PHE A 15 6.66 7.31 -8.74
C PHE A 15 5.72 6.68 -9.79
N ASP A 16 4.98 5.64 -9.41
CA ASP A 16 3.96 5.01 -10.25
C ASP A 16 2.61 5.76 -10.22
N ASP A 17 2.42 6.69 -9.27
CA ASP A 17 1.21 7.52 -9.19
C ASP A 17 1.27 8.62 -10.26
N SER A 18 0.21 8.73 -11.05
CA SER A 18 0.10 9.75 -12.11
C SER A 18 0.20 11.20 -11.59
N SER A 19 -0.11 11.42 -10.31
CA SER A 19 -0.01 12.73 -9.66
C SER A 19 1.40 13.02 -9.11
N ALA A 20 2.34 12.08 -9.17
CA ALA A 20 3.65 12.21 -8.54
C ALA A 20 4.38 13.49 -8.98
N ALA A 21 4.47 13.73 -10.29
CA ALA A 21 5.15 14.90 -10.85
C ALA A 21 4.51 16.21 -10.34
N ALA A 22 3.18 16.31 -10.37
CA ALA A 22 2.46 17.51 -9.90
C ALA A 22 2.59 17.71 -8.38
N MET A 23 2.79 16.63 -7.61
CA MET A 23 2.94 16.72 -6.16
C MET A 23 4.30 17.27 -5.73
N ILE A 24 5.34 17.08 -6.52
CA ILE A 24 6.72 17.51 -6.22
C ILE A 24 7.18 18.70 -7.04
N GLU A 25 6.35 19.20 -7.96
CA GLU A 25 6.66 20.35 -8.78
C GLU A 25 6.97 21.59 -7.90
N GLY A 26 8.13 22.22 -8.11
CA GLY A 26 8.54 23.40 -7.36
C GLY A 26 8.86 23.19 -5.87
N THR A 27 8.82 21.95 -5.35
CA THR A 27 9.21 21.68 -3.97
C THR A 27 10.70 21.91 -3.73
N LYS A 28 11.03 22.37 -2.52
CA LYS A 28 12.42 22.45 -2.04
C LYS A 28 12.85 21.21 -1.25
N SER A 29 11.94 20.27 -1.04
CA SER A 29 12.21 19.01 -0.32
C SER A 29 13.27 18.19 -1.05
N VAL A 30 14.07 17.45 -0.29
CA VAL A 30 14.88 16.35 -0.84
C VAL A 30 13.93 15.18 -1.14
N VAL A 31 13.62 14.99 -2.43
CA VAL A 31 12.68 13.98 -2.87
C VAL A 31 13.37 12.63 -2.99
N THR A 32 12.71 11.59 -2.47
CA THR A 32 13.06 10.19 -2.68
C THR A 32 11.88 9.50 -3.34
N THR A 33 12.12 8.91 -4.50
CA THR A 33 11.11 8.22 -5.30
C THR A 33 11.15 6.72 -5.07
N TYR A 34 9.99 6.06 -5.17
CA TYR A 34 9.94 4.59 -5.19
C TYR A 34 8.92 4.10 -6.21
N SER A 35 9.17 2.91 -6.73
CA SER A 35 8.34 2.31 -7.77
C SER A 35 8.36 0.78 -7.72
N ILE A 36 7.30 0.15 -8.19
CA ILE A 36 7.25 -1.28 -8.50
C ILE A 36 7.47 -1.50 -10.01
N ARG A 37 7.13 -0.52 -10.84
CA ARG A 37 7.03 -0.63 -12.30
C ARG A 37 8.19 0.03 -13.05
N GLN A 38 8.81 1.05 -12.46
CA GLN A 38 9.78 1.92 -13.15
C GLN A 38 11.16 1.82 -12.51
N ASP A 39 12.17 1.46 -13.31
CA ASP A 39 13.56 1.33 -12.85
C ASP A 39 14.26 2.69 -12.63
N GLY A 40 13.65 3.79 -13.05
CA GLY A 40 14.18 5.14 -12.87
C GLY A 40 13.93 5.76 -11.51
N ALA A 41 13.22 5.07 -10.59
CA ALA A 41 13.04 5.53 -9.22
C ALA A 41 14.29 5.26 -8.36
N ASP A 42 14.47 6.05 -7.29
CA ASP A 42 15.60 5.87 -6.35
C ASP A 42 15.56 4.49 -5.67
N PHE A 43 14.36 3.97 -5.43
CA PHE A 43 14.12 2.63 -4.90
C PHE A 43 13.09 1.88 -5.72
N THR A 44 13.34 0.60 -5.97
CA THR A 44 12.43 -0.30 -6.71
C THR A 44 12.15 -1.57 -5.93
N ALA A 45 10.90 -2.05 -6.02
CA ALA A 45 10.57 -3.40 -5.57
C ALA A 45 10.80 -4.39 -6.71
N LYS A 46 11.59 -5.43 -6.47
CA LYS A 46 11.87 -6.52 -7.39
C LYS A 46 11.36 -7.85 -6.83
N ASN A 47 11.12 -8.81 -7.69
CA ASN A 47 10.69 -10.16 -7.31
C ASN A 47 9.47 -10.15 -6.38
N VAL A 48 8.50 -9.29 -6.68
CA VAL A 48 7.26 -9.15 -5.89
C VAL A 48 6.45 -10.44 -5.96
N ARG A 49 6.03 -10.91 -4.79
CA ARG A 49 5.16 -12.07 -4.61
C ARG A 49 3.97 -11.66 -3.75
N ASP A 50 2.79 -11.76 -4.32
CA ASP A 50 1.53 -11.59 -3.60
C ASP A 50 1.06 -12.96 -3.15
N LEU A 51 1.03 -13.17 -1.84
CA LEU A 51 0.60 -14.41 -1.20
C LEU A 51 -0.71 -14.17 -0.45
N PRO A 52 -1.48 -15.24 -0.14
CA PRO A 52 -2.79 -15.08 0.51
C PRO A 52 -2.76 -14.39 1.88
N ASP A 53 -1.64 -14.43 2.57
CA ASP A 53 -1.45 -13.93 3.94
C ASP A 53 -0.34 -12.88 4.08
N CYS A 54 0.45 -12.64 3.02
CA CYS A 54 1.57 -11.70 3.07
C CYS A 54 1.96 -11.20 1.68
N VAL A 55 2.84 -10.20 1.65
CA VAL A 55 3.61 -9.83 0.46
C VAL A 55 5.11 -9.96 0.73
N GLU A 56 5.85 -10.39 -0.28
CA GLU A 56 7.31 -10.48 -0.26
C GLU A 56 7.90 -9.75 -1.45
N TYR A 57 9.00 -9.05 -1.27
CA TYR A 57 9.74 -8.42 -2.36
C TYR A 57 11.17 -8.09 -1.94
N GLU A 58 12.00 -7.76 -2.92
CA GLU A 58 13.33 -7.21 -2.71
C GLU A 58 13.30 -5.70 -2.94
N LEU A 59 13.58 -4.91 -1.91
CA LEU A 59 13.81 -3.48 -2.04
C LEU A 59 15.24 -3.26 -2.52
N VAL A 60 15.39 -2.57 -3.65
CA VAL A 60 16.69 -2.26 -4.27
C VAL A 60 16.77 -0.77 -4.52
N GLY A 61 17.83 -0.12 -4.09
CA GLY A 61 18.08 1.30 -4.37
C GLY A 61 19.17 1.90 -3.48
N SER A 62 19.77 3.00 -3.92
CA SER A 62 20.83 3.74 -3.19
C SER A 62 21.95 2.84 -2.65
N GLY A 63 22.36 1.81 -3.41
CA GLY A 63 23.40 0.84 -2.99
C GLY A 63 22.94 -0.15 -1.92
N MET A 64 21.65 -0.22 -1.60
CA MET A 64 21.07 -1.13 -0.61
C MET A 64 20.20 -2.18 -1.29
N ILE A 65 20.21 -3.39 -0.73
CA ILE A 65 19.30 -4.47 -1.09
C ILE A 65 18.79 -5.07 0.21
N GLY A 66 17.47 -5.28 0.30
CA GLY A 66 16.86 -5.94 1.45
C GLY A 66 15.59 -6.68 1.08
N ARG A 67 15.43 -7.88 1.63
CA ARG A 67 14.21 -8.65 1.49
C ARG A 67 13.17 -8.15 2.49
N VAL A 68 12.04 -7.72 1.96
CA VAL A 68 10.87 -7.33 2.74
C VAL A 68 9.90 -8.50 2.79
N HIS A 69 9.41 -8.78 3.98
CA HIS A 69 8.28 -9.67 4.24
C HIS A 69 7.29 -8.89 5.10
N LEU A 70 6.05 -8.79 4.67
CA LEU A 70 4.99 -8.08 5.37
C LEU A 70 3.76 -8.99 5.44
N GLY A 71 3.32 -9.34 6.66
CA GLY A 71 2.13 -10.15 6.91
C GLY A 71 0.81 -9.40 6.69
N ILE A 72 0.73 -8.63 5.60
CA ILE A 72 -0.46 -7.91 5.15
C ILE A 72 -0.58 -8.18 3.63
N PRO A 73 -1.56 -8.96 3.19
CA PRO A 73 -1.69 -9.34 1.80
C PRO A 73 -2.12 -8.16 0.90
N GLY A 74 -2.02 -8.39 -0.40
CA GLY A 74 -2.47 -7.47 -1.45
C GLY A 74 -1.37 -6.57 -2.00
N HIS A 75 -1.36 -6.40 -3.32
CA HIS A 75 -0.33 -5.70 -4.07
C HIS A 75 -0.07 -4.26 -3.59
N PHE A 76 -1.11 -3.53 -3.16
CA PHE A 76 -0.97 -2.18 -2.59
C PHE A 76 -0.14 -2.17 -1.29
N SER A 77 -0.03 -3.31 -0.57
CA SER A 77 0.81 -3.43 0.63
C SER A 77 2.29 -3.29 0.31
N VAL A 78 2.70 -3.61 -0.93
CA VAL A 78 4.07 -3.37 -1.41
C VAL A 78 4.34 -1.85 -1.42
N TYR A 79 3.48 -1.06 -2.07
CA TYR A 79 3.61 0.41 -2.08
C TYR A 79 3.60 1.01 -0.68
N ASN A 80 2.66 0.59 0.16
CA ASN A 80 2.51 1.10 1.52
C ASN A 80 3.74 0.80 2.38
N SER A 81 4.28 -0.41 2.28
CA SER A 81 5.47 -0.81 3.04
C SER A 81 6.75 -0.14 2.53
N MET A 82 6.90 0.06 1.21
CA MET A 82 7.99 0.85 0.65
C MET A 82 7.96 2.29 1.17
N GLY A 83 6.80 2.94 1.09
CA GLY A 83 6.62 4.30 1.59
C GLY A 83 6.92 4.40 3.09
N ALA A 84 6.38 3.49 3.91
CA ALA A 84 6.62 3.46 5.35
C ALA A 84 8.09 3.25 5.69
N LEU A 85 8.77 2.30 5.03
CA LEU A 85 10.17 1.99 5.23
C LEU A 85 11.05 3.20 4.87
N LEU A 86 10.83 3.80 3.70
CA LEU A 86 11.60 4.96 3.25
C LEU A 86 11.38 6.18 4.14
N CYS A 87 10.14 6.44 4.58
CA CYS A 87 9.86 7.50 5.55
C CYS A 87 10.56 7.26 6.88
N ALA A 88 10.57 6.02 7.39
CA ALA A 88 11.29 5.67 8.61
C ALA A 88 12.80 5.89 8.47
N MET A 89 13.38 5.50 7.33
CA MET A 89 14.80 5.75 7.04
C MET A 89 15.13 7.25 6.98
N LYS A 90 14.27 8.07 6.37
CA LYS A 90 14.42 9.52 6.34
C LYS A 90 14.30 10.15 7.73
N ALA A 91 13.55 9.51 8.62
CA ALA A 91 13.47 9.89 10.04
C ALA A 91 14.65 9.36 10.89
N GLY A 92 15.65 8.72 10.26
CA GLY A 92 16.86 8.24 10.94
C GLY A 92 16.80 6.81 11.45
N VAL A 93 15.75 6.05 11.14
CA VAL A 93 15.68 4.62 11.51
C VAL A 93 16.63 3.81 10.63
N PRO A 94 17.54 3.01 11.20
CA PRO A 94 18.42 2.15 10.43
C PRO A 94 17.63 1.16 9.56
N PHE A 95 18.10 0.93 8.32
CA PHE A 95 17.43 0.09 7.32
C PHE A 95 17.05 -1.30 7.86
N GLN A 96 17.99 -1.99 8.52
CA GLN A 96 17.74 -3.32 9.07
C GLN A 96 16.69 -3.32 10.18
N GLN A 97 16.63 -2.26 10.98
CA GLN A 97 15.60 -2.10 12.01
C GLN A 97 14.22 -1.86 11.38
N ALA A 98 14.14 -1.05 10.32
CA ALA A 98 12.91 -0.82 9.59
C ALA A 98 12.39 -2.11 8.91
N LEU A 99 13.28 -2.92 8.32
CA LEU A 99 12.94 -4.25 7.78
C LEU A 99 12.39 -5.19 8.86
N GLY A 100 13.04 -5.21 10.02
CA GLY A 100 12.59 -6.01 11.16
C GLY A 100 11.21 -5.59 11.67
N ALA A 101 10.93 -4.29 11.70
CA ALA A 101 9.64 -3.74 12.10
C ALA A 101 8.52 -4.12 11.10
N LEU A 102 8.78 -4.06 9.79
CA LEU A 102 7.82 -4.51 8.78
C LEU A 102 7.51 -6.00 8.92
N ARG A 103 8.53 -6.82 9.14
CA ARG A 103 8.34 -8.27 9.36
C ARG A 103 7.50 -8.59 10.59
N ALA A 104 7.59 -7.78 11.63
CA ALA A 104 6.82 -7.92 12.86
C ALA A 104 5.41 -7.31 12.78
N ALA A 105 5.11 -6.53 11.73
CA ALA A 105 3.84 -5.85 11.58
C ALA A 105 2.70 -6.85 11.34
N LYS A 106 1.64 -6.72 12.14
CA LYS A 106 0.46 -7.59 12.09
C LYS A 106 -0.73 -6.97 11.33
N GLY A 107 -0.47 -5.91 10.58
CA GLY A 107 -1.52 -5.14 9.92
C GLY A 107 -2.21 -4.13 10.84
N VAL A 108 -3.22 -3.51 10.31
CA VAL A 108 -4.06 -2.54 11.00
C VAL A 108 -5.49 -3.08 11.03
N LYS A 109 -6.11 -3.07 12.20
CA LYS A 109 -7.49 -3.52 12.38
C LYS A 109 -8.43 -2.82 11.38
N GLY A 110 -9.23 -3.59 10.66
CA GLY A 110 -10.13 -3.08 9.62
C GLY A 110 -9.43 -2.62 8.34
N ARG A 111 -8.18 -3.02 8.08
CA ARG A 111 -7.44 -2.77 6.84
C ARG A 111 -6.90 -4.08 6.29
N ILE A 112 -7.63 -4.69 5.36
CA ILE A 112 -7.39 -6.06 4.88
C ILE A 112 -7.07 -7.02 6.04
N GLU A 113 -7.82 -6.86 7.08
CA GLU A 113 -7.69 -7.70 8.27
C GLU A 113 -8.23 -9.09 7.94
N VAL A 114 -7.34 -10.06 7.89
CA VAL A 114 -7.74 -11.46 7.79
C VAL A 114 -8.24 -11.93 9.16
N VAL A 115 -9.52 -12.29 9.22
CA VAL A 115 -10.14 -12.78 10.45
C VAL A 115 -9.86 -14.29 10.55
N PRO A 116 -9.19 -14.75 11.61
CA PRO A 116 -9.01 -16.18 11.83
C PRO A 116 -10.37 -16.90 11.96
N THR A 117 -10.60 -17.87 11.11
CA THR A 117 -11.79 -18.74 11.12
C THR A 117 -11.33 -20.20 11.10
N ASN A 118 -12.14 -21.10 11.63
CA ASN A 118 -11.89 -22.55 11.53
C ASN A 118 -12.66 -23.13 10.31
N THR A 119 -12.65 -22.40 9.18
CA THR A 119 -13.40 -22.72 7.96
C THR A 119 -12.45 -22.80 6.77
N ASP A 120 -12.93 -23.37 5.67
CA ASP A 120 -12.23 -23.46 4.39
C ASP A 120 -12.31 -22.19 3.52
N TYR A 121 -12.94 -21.13 4.05
CA TYR A 121 -13.00 -19.82 3.42
C TYR A 121 -12.29 -18.77 4.27
N THR A 122 -11.78 -17.74 3.60
CA THR A 122 -11.12 -16.60 4.24
C THR A 122 -12.13 -15.46 4.46
N VAL A 123 -12.14 -14.89 5.65
CA VAL A 123 -12.90 -13.66 5.96
C VAL A 123 -11.95 -12.49 6.07
N ILE A 124 -12.27 -11.42 5.33
CA ILE A 124 -11.46 -10.20 5.32
C ILE A 124 -12.34 -9.01 5.71
N ILE A 125 -11.84 -8.16 6.60
CA ILE A 125 -12.46 -6.89 6.98
C ILE A 125 -11.62 -5.75 6.42
N ASP A 126 -12.27 -4.84 5.68
CA ASP A 126 -11.62 -3.63 5.15
C ASP A 126 -12.48 -2.39 5.38
N TYR A 127 -11.84 -1.25 5.39
CA TYR A 127 -12.47 0.07 5.58
C TYR A 127 -12.87 0.74 4.26
N ALA A 128 -12.79 0.07 3.12
CA ALA A 128 -13.18 0.63 1.83
C ALA A 128 -14.64 1.14 1.89
N HIS A 129 -14.82 2.43 1.64
CA HIS A 129 -16.12 3.11 1.76
C HIS A 129 -16.37 4.08 0.59
N SER A 130 -15.56 4.01 -0.46
CA SER A 130 -15.70 4.73 -1.72
C SER A 130 -15.71 3.75 -2.89
N PRO A 131 -16.26 4.14 -4.07
CA PRO A 131 -16.23 3.30 -5.27
C PRO A 131 -14.82 2.81 -5.59
N ASP A 132 -13.88 3.72 -5.74
CA ASP A 132 -12.47 3.41 -6.06
C ASP A 132 -11.82 2.50 -5.01
N GLY A 133 -12.11 2.74 -3.71
CA GLY A 133 -11.60 1.90 -2.62
C GLY A 133 -12.14 0.47 -2.69
N LEU A 134 -13.44 0.32 -2.97
CA LEU A 134 -14.08 -1.00 -3.10
C LEU A 134 -13.56 -1.74 -4.34
N GLU A 135 -13.45 -1.06 -5.47
CA GLU A 135 -12.90 -1.61 -6.71
C GLU A 135 -11.46 -2.09 -6.52
N ASN A 136 -10.61 -1.25 -5.91
CA ASN A 136 -9.20 -1.60 -5.66
C ASN A 136 -9.06 -2.83 -4.77
N ILE A 137 -9.83 -2.91 -3.67
CA ILE A 137 -9.74 -4.07 -2.79
C ILE A 137 -10.26 -5.35 -3.47
N LEU A 138 -11.39 -5.28 -4.19
CA LEU A 138 -11.96 -6.43 -4.88
C LEU A 138 -11.05 -6.91 -6.01
N SER A 139 -10.44 -6.00 -6.77
CA SER A 139 -9.46 -6.33 -7.81
C SER A 139 -8.23 -7.03 -7.22
N SER A 140 -7.66 -6.50 -6.15
CA SER A 140 -6.52 -7.12 -5.47
C SER A 140 -6.86 -8.51 -4.91
N LEU A 141 -8.05 -8.68 -4.34
CA LEU A 141 -8.50 -9.99 -3.85
C LEU A 141 -8.77 -10.96 -4.98
N ARG A 142 -9.22 -10.51 -6.14
CA ARG A 142 -9.45 -11.36 -7.30
C ARG A 142 -8.18 -11.99 -7.84
N GLU A 143 -7.05 -11.32 -7.75
CA GLU A 143 -5.75 -11.85 -8.19
C GLU A 143 -5.29 -13.06 -7.36
N ILE A 144 -5.67 -13.11 -6.08
CA ILE A 144 -5.25 -14.17 -5.14
C ILE A 144 -6.35 -15.19 -4.81
N ALA A 145 -7.61 -14.86 -5.09
CA ALA A 145 -8.74 -15.73 -4.78
C ALA A 145 -8.94 -16.81 -5.87
N HIS A 146 -8.85 -18.07 -5.50
CA HIS A 146 -9.13 -19.20 -6.38
C HIS A 146 -10.63 -19.51 -6.49
N GLY A 147 -11.44 -19.02 -5.55
CA GLY A 147 -12.86 -19.29 -5.45
C GLY A 147 -13.74 -18.06 -5.67
N ARG A 148 -14.99 -18.20 -5.22
CA ARG A 148 -15.99 -17.14 -5.27
C ARG A 148 -15.68 -16.07 -4.21
N ILE A 149 -15.74 -14.78 -4.60
CA ILE A 149 -15.69 -13.67 -3.66
C ILE A 149 -17.12 -13.26 -3.31
N LEU A 150 -17.42 -13.16 -2.03
CA LEU A 150 -18.64 -12.61 -1.50
C LEU A 150 -18.34 -11.27 -0.84
N CYS A 151 -18.91 -10.18 -1.37
CA CYS A 151 -18.71 -8.85 -0.83
C CYS A 151 -19.94 -8.40 -0.05
N VAL A 152 -19.75 -8.08 1.23
CA VAL A 152 -20.78 -7.46 2.09
C VAL A 152 -20.35 -6.06 2.38
N PHE A 153 -21.08 -5.07 1.89
CA PHE A 153 -20.75 -3.66 2.09
C PHE A 153 -21.99 -2.82 2.31
N GLY A 154 -21.79 -1.60 2.80
CA GLY A 154 -22.85 -0.62 2.95
C GLY A 154 -22.34 0.80 2.70
N CYS A 155 -23.25 1.68 2.27
CA CYS A 155 -22.98 3.09 2.06
C CYS A 155 -23.57 3.90 3.19
N GLY A 156 -22.79 4.10 4.26
CA GLY A 156 -23.22 4.88 5.41
C GLY A 156 -23.27 6.39 5.16
N GLY A 157 -24.19 7.06 5.90
CA GLY A 157 -24.28 8.51 5.93
C GLY A 157 -24.93 9.16 4.72
N ASP A 158 -25.23 10.44 4.88
CA ASP A 158 -25.90 11.28 3.86
C ASP A 158 -24.96 12.28 3.17
N ARG A 159 -23.66 12.19 3.44
CA ARG A 159 -22.66 13.14 2.94
C ARG A 159 -22.50 13.09 1.42
N ASP A 160 -22.50 11.87 0.84
CA ASP A 160 -22.43 11.66 -0.60
C ASP A 160 -23.28 10.46 -1.00
N ARG A 161 -24.48 10.75 -1.50
CA ARG A 161 -25.43 9.73 -1.97
C ARG A 161 -25.11 9.24 -3.39
N THR A 162 -24.32 9.99 -4.17
CA THR A 162 -24.01 9.67 -5.58
C THR A 162 -23.12 8.44 -5.72
N LYS A 163 -22.38 8.09 -4.67
CA LYS A 163 -21.53 6.90 -4.64
C LYS A 163 -22.31 5.58 -4.56
N ARG A 164 -23.55 5.59 -4.03
CA ARG A 164 -24.35 4.38 -3.79
C ARG A 164 -24.58 3.53 -5.05
N PRO A 165 -25.08 4.08 -6.16
CA PRO A 165 -25.23 3.30 -7.40
C PRO A 165 -23.90 2.83 -7.98
N LYS A 166 -22.83 3.63 -7.85
CA LYS A 166 -21.50 3.26 -8.34
C LYS A 166 -20.86 2.10 -7.56
N MET A 167 -21.18 1.98 -6.26
CA MET A 167 -20.68 0.88 -5.43
C MET A 167 -21.51 -0.39 -5.57
N GLY A 168 -22.75 -0.29 -6.06
CA GLY A 168 -23.64 -1.42 -6.24
C GLY A 168 -23.67 -1.98 -7.67
N SER A 169 -22.98 -1.35 -8.62
CA SER A 169 -22.84 -1.81 -9.99
C SER A 169 -21.66 -2.75 -10.16
#